data_9e9e32a9fb3cdfc72b3a39a17a1d9ad3
#
_entry.id   9e9e32a9fb3cdfc72b3a39a17a1d9ad3
#
_cell.length_a   1.000
_cell.length_b   1.000
_cell.length_c   1.000
_cell.angle_alpha   90.00
_cell.angle_beta   90.00
_cell.angle_gamma   90.00
#
_symmetry.space_group_name_H-M   'P 1'
#
loop_
_entity.id
_entity.type
_entity.pdbx_description
1 polymer ?
#
loop_
_entity_poly.entity_id
_entity_poly.type
_entity_poly.pdbx_seq_one_letter_code
_entity_poly.pdbx_strand_id
1 'polypeptide(L)'
;MRETGANTTASLPRGNLILAGGTACGDILVCHEGISFWGGVDPETGRIIDAHHPDHGASLAGRVVMMPTSRGSCSGSGVLLQLALNGNAPAALVFCKTEETLTLGALVAGHIFQSPVTVISLCADEYARLATAHHADIADGALVATDLPPAKASPADRSSGELVSGRIKSDKLQIALEPLSLDAVTLSARDQQMRAGDHGPAAAIAMDIICRLATVQGARSLRDVTRGHIDGCILAHQANLAFARKMAEMGAQIIIPTTTNAISVYRENWQHQGVAPSFAQDAAALADSYIAMGAQPSFTCAPYLLDAPPGMGDCIGWSESNAVIYANSVLGARTSKLPDFLDLFVAMTGRAPV
;
A
#
# COMPACT_ATOMS: atom_id res chain seq x y z
N MET A 1 -22.35 30.59 -46.85
CA MET A 1 -21.78 30.50 -45.53
C MET A 1 -22.07 29.10 -45.01
N ARG A 2 -21.10 28.23 -44.97
CA ARG A 2 -21.22 26.88 -44.39
C ARG A 2 -20.56 26.95 -43.00
N GLU A 3 -21.39 26.73 -41.98
CA GLU A 3 -20.90 26.57 -40.60
C GLU A 3 -20.18 25.23 -40.51
N THR A 4 -18.88 25.28 -40.27
CA THR A 4 -18.07 24.15 -39.91
C THR A 4 -18.30 23.86 -38.41
N GLY A 5 -19.15 22.88 -38.14
CA GLY A 5 -19.29 22.34 -36.78
C GLY A 5 -17.97 21.80 -36.28
N ALA A 6 -17.39 22.46 -35.29
CA ALA A 6 -16.27 21.98 -34.54
C ALA A 6 -16.72 20.75 -33.75
N ASN A 7 -16.25 19.58 -34.18
CA ASN A 7 -16.42 18.32 -33.46
C ASN A 7 -15.47 18.37 -32.24
N THR A 8 -15.97 18.85 -31.10
CA THR A 8 -15.27 18.79 -29.83
C THR A 8 -15.23 17.32 -29.44
N THR A 9 -14.17 16.61 -29.78
CA THR A 9 -13.85 15.32 -29.18
C THR A 9 -13.65 15.59 -27.69
N ALA A 10 -14.68 15.28 -26.89
CA ALA A 10 -14.57 15.30 -25.45
C ALA A 10 -13.39 14.40 -25.08
N SER A 11 -12.37 14.96 -24.43
CA SER A 11 -11.24 14.16 -23.93
C SER A 11 -11.80 13.14 -22.95
N LEU A 12 -11.33 11.88 -23.08
CA LEU A 12 -11.70 10.83 -22.13
C LEU A 12 -11.32 11.27 -20.69
N PRO A 13 -12.14 10.94 -19.70
CA PRO A 13 -11.80 11.11 -18.30
C PRO A 13 -10.49 10.40 -17.98
N ARG A 14 -9.69 10.95 -17.05
CA ARG A 14 -8.35 10.48 -16.76
C ARG A 14 -8.21 10.09 -15.29
N GLY A 15 -7.48 9.00 -15.06
CA GLY A 15 -7.06 8.54 -13.74
C GLY A 15 -5.55 8.28 -13.72
N ASN A 16 -4.97 8.24 -12.53
CA ASN A 16 -3.56 7.87 -12.34
C ASN A 16 -3.47 6.39 -11.99
N LEU A 17 -2.70 5.64 -12.79
CA LEU A 17 -2.31 4.27 -12.50
C LEU A 17 -1.03 4.30 -11.65
N ILE A 18 -1.17 4.11 -10.35
CA ILE A 18 -0.06 4.18 -9.40
C ILE A 18 0.79 2.91 -9.51
N LEU A 19 0.13 1.75 -9.61
CA LEU A 19 0.75 0.46 -9.85
C LEU A 19 -0.12 -0.36 -10.80
N ALA A 20 0.50 -0.86 -11.86
CA ALA A 20 -0.14 -1.81 -12.77
C ALA A 20 0.07 -3.24 -12.29
N GLY A 21 -1.02 -3.94 -12.01
CA GLY A 21 -1.04 -5.38 -11.69
C GLY A 21 -1.18 -6.28 -12.91
N GLY A 22 -0.96 -5.75 -14.11
CA GLY A 22 -1.34 -6.42 -15.35
C GLY A 22 -2.81 -6.19 -15.68
N THR A 23 -3.47 -7.21 -16.25
CA THR A 23 -4.93 -7.17 -16.43
C THR A 23 -5.63 -7.47 -15.10
N ALA A 24 -6.51 -6.58 -14.67
CA ALA A 24 -7.33 -6.77 -13.48
C ALA A 24 -8.80 -6.62 -13.85
N CYS A 25 -9.66 -7.50 -13.34
CA CYS A 25 -11.11 -7.41 -13.53
C CYS A 25 -11.84 -7.90 -12.29
N GLY A 26 -13.02 -7.39 -12.06
CA GLY A 26 -13.85 -7.84 -10.93
C GLY A 26 -15.09 -7.01 -10.71
N ASP A 27 -15.97 -7.56 -9.88
CA ASP A 27 -17.15 -6.83 -9.41
C ASP A 27 -16.69 -5.70 -8.49
N ILE A 28 -17.31 -4.55 -8.63
CA ILE A 28 -17.00 -3.36 -7.85
C ILE A 28 -17.60 -3.51 -6.44
N LEU A 29 -16.78 -3.27 -5.44
CA LEU A 29 -17.21 -3.07 -4.04
C LEU A 29 -16.95 -1.62 -3.66
N VAL A 30 -18.02 -0.85 -3.48
CA VAL A 30 -17.92 0.54 -3.04
C VAL A 30 -18.06 0.61 -1.53
N CYS A 31 -16.96 0.90 -0.84
CA CYS A 31 -16.95 1.18 0.58
C CYS A 31 -17.00 2.71 0.78
N HIS A 32 -18.11 3.20 1.34
CA HIS A 32 -18.29 4.64 1.57
C HIS A 32 -17.40 5.17 2.70
N GLU A 33 -16.92 4.28 3.57
CA GLU A 33 -15.94 4.56 4.60
C GLU A 33 -14.61 3.85 4.28
N GLY A 34 -13.52 4.42 4.77
CA GLY A 34 -12.21 3.78 4.68
C GLY A 34 -12.15 2.52 5.56
N ILE A 35 -11.57 1.46 5.03
CA ILE A 35 -11.35 0.22 5.76
C ILE A 35 -10.04 0.31 6.54
N SER A 36 -10.04 -0.09 7.82
CA SER A 36 -8.82 -0.40 8.55
C SER A 36 -8.40 -1.82 8.21
N PHE A 37 -7.33 -1.98 7.45
CA PHE A 37 -6.88 -3.34 7.13
C PHE A 37 -6.34 -4.06 8.35
N TRP A 38 -5.55 -3.36 9.18
CA TRP A 38 -5.11 -3.90 10.46
C TRP A 38 -6.29 -4.11 11.42
N GLY A 39 -6.54 -5.35 11.79
CA GLY A 39 -7.63 -5.75 12.68
C GLY A 39 -9.03 -5.67 12.09
N GLY A 40 -9.19 -5.12 10.89
CA GLY A 40 -10.49 -5.00 10.22
C GLY A 40 -10.65 -5.86 8.98
N VAL A 41 -9.57 -6.48 8.49
CA VAL A 41 -9.60 -7.43 7.38
C VAL A 41 -8.89 -8.71 7.81
N ASP A 42 -9.52 -9.85 7.55
CA ASP A 42 -8.92 -11.17 7.75
C ASP A 42 -8.14 -11.56 6.48
N PRO A 43 -6.81 -11.67 6.52
CA PRO A 43 -6.01 -12.00 5.35
C PRO A 43 -6.17 -13.45 4.88
N GLU A 44 -6.67 -14.35 5.72
CA GLU A 44 -6.90 -15.74 5.33
C GLU A 44 -8.16 -15.90 4.48
N THR A 45 -9.14 -15.02 4.63
CA THR A 45 -10.42 -15.12 3.91
C THR A 45 -10.67 -13.95 2.97
N GLY A 46 -9.88 -12.86 3.07
CA GLY A 46 -10.10 -11.62 2.34
C GLY A 46 -11.38 -10.88 2.75
N ARG A 47 -11.94 -11.14 3.96
CA ARG A 47 -13.19 -10.54 4.41
C ARG A 47 -12.98 -9.38 5.36
N ILE A 48 -13.88 -8.40 5.28
CA ILE A 48 -13.98 -7.33 6.28
C ILE A 48 -14.55 -7.93 7.56
N ILE A 49 -13.76 -7.91 8.64
CA ILE A 49 -14.13 -8.45 9.96
C ILE A 49 -14.37 -7.35 11.01
N ASP A 50 -14.14 -6.09 10.68
CA ASP A 50 -14.52 -4.95 11.54
C ASP A 50 -16.05 -4.94 11.71
N ALA A 51 -16.51 -5.31 12.89
CA ALA A 51 -17.95 -5.42 13.21
C ALA A 51 -18.71 -4.09 13.12
N HIS A 52 -18.00 -2.96 13.15
CA HIS A 52 -18.59 -1.62 13.06
C HIS A 52 -18.53 -1.05 11.65
N HIS A 53 -17.86 -1.72 10.71
CA HIS A 53 -17.80 -1.27 9.32
C HIS A 53 -19.13 -1.57 8.60
N PRO A 54 -19.70 -0.63 7.82
CA PRO A 54 -20.95 -0.84 7.09
C PRO A 54 -20.94 -2.09 6.19
N ASP A 55 -19.76 -2.39 5.60
CA ASP A 55 -19.57 -3.53 4.70
C ASP A 55 -19.01 -4.76 5.42
N HIS A 56 -19.26 -4.92 6.74
CA HIS A 56 -18.85 -6.10 7.50
C HIS A 56 -19.26 -7.40 6.80
N GLY A 57 -18.34 -8.36 6.73
CA GLY A 57 -18.54 -9.65 6.08
C GLY A 57 -18.35 -9.66 4.56
N ALA A 58 -18.24 -8.49 3.90
CA ALA A 58 -17.95 -8.45 2.47
C ALA A 58 -16.55 -8.98 2.17
N SER A 59 -16.40 -9.70 1.04
CA SER A 59 -15.10 -10.17 0.55
C SER A 59 -14.46 -9.10 -0.33
N LEU A 60 -13.17 -8.87 -0.13
CA LEU A 60 -12.32 -8.03 -0.98
C LEU A 60 -11.67 -8.84 -2.10
N ALA A 61 -11.54 -10.16 -1.92
CA ALA A 61 -10.77 -11.03 -2.80
C ALA A 61 -11.28 -10.98 -4.25
N GLY A 62 -10.38 -10.66 -5.18
CA GLY A 62 -10.66 -10.60 -6.61
C GLY A 62 -11.62 -9.47 -7.05
N ARG A 63 -11.95 -8.52 -6.16
CA ARG A 63 -12.87 -7.41 -6.48
C ARG A 63 -12.12 -6.13 -6.81
N VAL A 64 -12.76 -5.23 -7.54
CA VAL A 64 -12.35 -3.84 -7.66
C VAL A 64 -12.90 -3.10 -6.45
N VAL A 65 -12.06 -2.85 -5.46
CA VAL A 65 -12.47 -2.24 -4.18
C VAL A 65 -12.25 -0.75 -4.24
N MET A 66 -13.33 -0.01 -4.05
CA MET A 66 -13.35 1.45 -4.03
C MET A 66 -13.54 1.94 -2.60
N MET A 67 -12.69 2.85 -2.14
CA MET A 67 -12.87 3.60 -0.89
C MET A 67 -12.19 4.96 -1.03
N PRO A 68 -12.65 6.00 -0.30
CA PRO A 68 -12.04 7.33 -0.44
C PRO A 68 -10.53 7.33 -0.13
N THR A 69 -10.14 6.66 0.93
CA THR A 69 -8.78 6.37 1.41
C THR A 69 -8.90 5.27 2.46
N SER A 70 -7.80 4.61 2.83
CA SER A 70 -7.81 3.70 3.98
C SER A 70 -7.85 4.48 5.31
N ARG A 71 -8.08 3.77 6.41
CA ARG A 71 -7.98 4.29 7.78
C ARG A 71 -7.21 3.31 8.67
N GLY A 72 -6.86 3.75 9.87
CA GLY A 72 -6.28 2.89 10.91
C GLY A 72 -4.76 2.88 10.96
N SER A 73 -4.20 1.72 11.27
CA SER A 73 -2.78 1.53 11.53
C SER A 73 -1.92 1.55 10.26
N CYS A 74 -0.66 2.01 10.41
CA CYS A 74 0.39 1.86 9.42
C CYS A 74 0.64 0.39 9.00
N SER A 75 0.31 -0.58 9.87
CA SER A 75 0.44 -2.02 9.60
C SER A 75 -0.56 -2.55 8.57
N GLY A 76 -1.48 -1.72 8.08
CA GLY A 76 -2.36 -2.07 6.96
C GLY A 76 -1.62 -2.48 5.70
N SER A 77 -0.40 -1.95 5.46
CA SER A 77 0.47 -2.37 4.35
C SER A 77 0.87 -3.84 4.45
N GLY A 78 1.20 -4.32 5.66
CA GLY A 78 1.52 -5.72 5.93
C GLY A 78 0.32 -6.66 5.73
N VAL A 79 -0.89 -6.21 6.11
CA VAL A 79 -2.11 -6.99 5.87
C VAL A 79 -2.39 -7.13 4.38
N LEU A 80 -2.22 -6.05 3.58
CA LEU A 80 -2.40 -6.15 2.13
C LEU A 80 -1.36 -7.06 1.49
N LEU A 81 -0.10 -7.03 1.95
CA LEU A 81 0.92 -7.97 1.49
C LEU A 81 0.51 -9.41 1.83
N GLN A 82 0.04 -9.68 3.05
CA GLN A 82 -0.42 -11.03 3.42
C GLN A 82 -1.58 -11.49 2.55
N LEU A 83 -2.57 -10.62 2.27
CA LEU A 83 -3.66 -10.91 1.33
C LEU A 83 -3.14 -11.28 -0.06
N ALA A 84 -2.15 -10.54 -0.56
CA ALA A 84 -1.55 -10.79 -1.88
C ALA A 84 -0.83 -12.14 -1.92
N LEU A 85 -0.07 -12.47 -0.88
CA LEU A 85 0.64 -13.76 -0.77
C LEU A 85 -0.31 -14.95 -0.61
N ASN A 86 -1.45 -14.74 0.04
CA ASN A 86 -2.50 -15.76 0.21
C ASN A 86 -3.41 -15.91 -1.02
N GLY A 87 -3.29 -15.03 -2.03
CA GLY A 87 -4.19 -15.01 -3.19
C GLY A 87 -5.59 -14.45 -2.89
N ASN A 88 -5.75 -13.75 -1.76
CA ASN A 88 -7.01 -13.15 -1.30
C ASN A 88 -7.06 -11.63 -1.46
N ALA A 89 -6.09 -11.04 -2.17
CA ALA A 89 -6.07 -9.61 -2.41
C ALA A 89 -7.20 -9.15 -3.35
N PRO A 90 -7.61 -7.87 -3.27
CA PRO A 90 -8.44 -7.28 -4.30
C PRO A 90 -7.73 -7.29 -5.66
N ALA A 91 -8.49 -7.39 -6.75
CA ALA A 91 -7.96 -7.26 -8.10
C ALA A 91 -7.43 -5.83 -8.35
N ALA A 92 -8.13 -4.83 -7.80
CA ALA A 92 -7.69 -3.45 -7.81
C ALA A 92 -8.19 -2.69 -6.58
N LEU A 93 -7.42 -1.67 -6.19
CA LEU A 93 -7.79 -0.64 -5.21
C LEU A 93 -7.98 0.69 -5.94
N VAL A 94 -9.09 1.36 -5.70
CA VAL A 94 -9.42 2.66 -6.32
C VAL A 94 -9.70 3.69 -5.23
N PHE A 95 -8.92 4.77 -5.24
CA PHE A 95 -8.98 5.86 -4.27
C PHE A 95 -9.32 7.19 -4.93
N CYS A 96 -9.95 8.11 -4.18
CA CYS A 96 -10.14 9.51 -4.61
C CYS A 96 -9.46 10.52 -3.68
N LYS A 97 -8.79 10.05 -2.65
CA LYS A 97 -7.92 10.84 -1.77
C LYS A 97 -6.54 10.19 -1.73
N THR A 98 -5.54 10.94 -1.30
CA THR A 98 -4.19 10.41 -1.08
C THR A 98 -4.26 9.20 -0.14
N GLU A 99 -3.65 8.11 -0.56
CA GLU A 99 -3.58 6.87 0.19
C GLU A 99 -2.17 6.28 0.06
N GLU A 100 -1.52 6.06 1.18
CA GLU A 100 -0.11 5.66 1.24
C GLU A 100 0.08 4.25 1.79
N THR A 101 -0.75 3.86 2.75
CA THR A 101 -0.57 2.60 3.50
C THR A 101 -0.81 1.38 2.64
N LEU A 102 -1.95 1.31 1.97
CA LEU A 102 -2.27 0.20 1.09
C LEU A 102 -1.50 0.30 -0.23
N THR A 103 -1.26 1.52 -0.70
CA THR A 103 -0.40 1.78 -1.86
C THR A 103 0.99 1.20 -1.64
N LEU A 104 1.58 1.43 -0.46
CA LEU A 104 2.87 0.82 -0.12
C LEU A 104 2.80 -0.71 -0.07
N GLY A 105 1.78 -1.28 0.56
CA GLY A 105 1.58 -2.73 0.58
C GLY A 105 1.50 -3.33 -0.83
N ALA A 106 0.79 -2.68 -1.74
CA ALA A 106 0.70 -3.07 -3.14
C ALA A 106 2.03 -2.95 -3.89
N LEU A 107 2.79 -1.85 -3.67
CA LEU A 107 4.12 -1.68 -4.23
C LEU A 107 5.09 -2.76 -3.77
N VAL A 108 5.09 -3.09 -2.48
CA VAL A 108 5.90 -4.18 -1.91
C VAL A 108 5.52 -5.52 -2.51
N ALA A 109 4.22 -5.83 -2.56
CA ALA A 109 3.71 -7.07 -3.16
C ALA A 109 4.14 -7.21 -4.64
N GLY A 110 4.03 -6.13 -5.42
CA GLY A 110 4.39 -6.13 -6.83
C GLY A 110 5.90 -6.18 -7.09
N HIS A 111 6.68 -5.28 -6.49
CA HIS A 111 8.11 -5.13 -6.77
C HIS A 111 8.97 -6.25 -6.16
N ILE A 112 8.58 -6.76 -4.99
CA ILE A 112 9.40 -7.72 -4.24
C ILE A 112 8.90 -9.16 -4.39
N PHE A 113 7.58 -9.36 -4.47
CA PHE A 113 6.96 -10.69 -4.46
C PHE A 113 6.30 -11.09 -5.78
N GLN A 114 6.29 -10.22 -6.78
CA GLN A 114 5.64 -10.48 -8.08
C GLN A 114 4.15 -10.85 -7.93
N SER A 115 3.50 -10.34 -6.89
CA SER A 115 2.07 -10.49 -6.59
C SER A 115 1.37 -9.13 -6.63
N PRO A 116 1.35 -8.46 -7.79
CA PRO A 116 0.91 -7.07 -7.88
C PRO A 116 -0.60 -6.93 -7.64
N VAL A 117 -0.98 -5.88 -6.92
CA VAL A 117 -2.35 -5.40 -6.77
C VAL A 117 -2.44 -4.07 -7.50
N THR A 118 -3.37 -3.95 -8.45
CA THR A 118 -3.54 -2.70 -9.20
C THR A 118 -4.01 -1.59 -8.28
N VAL A 119 -3.37 -0.41 -8.33
CA VAL A 119 -3.75 0.77 -7.54
C VAL A 119 -4.01 1.95 -8.46
N ILE A 120 -5.20 2.54 -8.33
CA ILE A 120 -5.68 3.65 -9.15
C ILE A 120 -6.11 4.80 -8.25
N SER A 121 -5.74 6.03 -8.62
CA SER A 121 -6.26 7.25 -8.03
C SER A 121 -7.12 7.99 -9.05
N LEU A 122 -8.35 8.34 -8.68
CA LEU A 122 -9.31 9.09 -9.50
C LEU A 122 -9.63 10.43 -8.85
N CYS A 123 -9.97 11.43 -9.66
CA CYS A 123 -10.63 12.62 -9.12
C CYS A 123 -12.03 12.28 -8.61
N ALA A 124 -12.59 13.16 -7.78
CA ALA A 124 -13.88 12.93 -7.12
C ALA A 124 -15.03 12.63 -8.11
N ASP A 125 -15.05 13.31 -9.24
CA ASP A 125 -16.10 13.15 -10.25
C ASP A 125 -16.02 11.78 -10.94
N GLU A 126 -14.83 11.35 -11.35
CA GLU A 126 -14.64 10.04 -11.98
C GLU A 126 -14.86 8.90 -10.99
N TYR A 127 -14.44 9.10 -9.74
CA TYR A 127 -14.70 8.16 -8.66
C TYR A 127 -16.22 7.99 -8.44
N ALA A 128 -16.98 9.09 -8.36
CA ALA A 128 -18.42 9.04 -8.17
C ALA A 128 -19.14 8.37 -9.37
N ARG A 129 -18.66 8.59 -10.59
CA ARG A 129 -19.19 7.91 -11.79
C ARG A 129 -18.91 6.42 -11.77
N LEU A 130 -17.67 6.02 -11.43
CA LEU A 130 -17.30 4.60 -11.33
C LEU A 130 -18.10 3.88 -10.23
N ALA A 131 -18.40 4.55 -9.13
CA ALA A 131 -19.15 3.99 -8.01
C ALA A 131 -20.59 3.59 -8.35
N THR A 132 -21.11 3.98 -9.52
CA THR A 132 -22.43 3.56 -10.00
C THR A 132 -22.41 2.28 -10.84
N ALA A 133 -21.21 1.81 -11.22
CA ALA A 133 -21.06 0.61 -12.02
C ALA A 133 -20.95 -0.65 -11.15
N HIS A 134 -21.22 -1.81 -11.74
CA HIS A 134 -21.19 -3.09 -11.02
C HIS A 134 -19.93 -3.89 -11.29
N HIS A 135 -19.28 -3.69 -12.43
CA HIS A 135 -18.09 -4.44 -12.84
C HIS A 135 -17.10 -3.53 -13.56
N ALA A 136 -15.81 -3.80 -13.42
CA ALA A 136 -14.79 -3.09 -14.15
C ALA A 136 -13.68 -4.04 -14.63
N ASP A 137 -13.23 -3.74 -15.86
CA ASP A 137 -12.03 -4.32 -16.49
C ASP A 137 -10.94 -3.26 -16.56
N ILE A 138 -9.74 -3.62 -16.16
CA ILE A 138 -8.58 -2.73 -16.17
C ILE A 138 -7.50 -3.40 -16.99
N ALA A 139 -7.20 -2.85 -18.15
CA ALA A 139 -6.18 -3.35 -19.06
C ALA A 139 -5.67 -2.20 -19.95
N ASP A 140 -4.47 -2.34 -20.47
CA ASP A 140 -3.89 -1.49 -21.54
C ASP A 140 -4.01 0.03 -21.25
N GLY A 141 -3.84 0.43 -19.98
CA GLY A 141 -3.94 1.84 -19.58
C GLY A 141 -5.36 2.39 -19.59
N ALA A 142 -6.37 1.54 -19.50
CA ALA A 142 -7.77 1.95 -19.40
C ALA A 142 -8.52 1.16 -18.33
N LEU A 143 -9.49 1.83 -17.70
CA LEU A 143 -10.52 1.21 -16.90
C LEU A 143 -11.84 1.31 -17.66
N VAL A 144 -12.47 0.17 -17.90
CA VAL A 144 -13.77 0.07 -18.57
C VAL A 144 -14.78 -0.50 -17.60
N ALA A 145 -15.79 0.28 -17.24
CA ALA A 145 -16.84 -0.15 -16.33
C ALA A 145 -18.16 -0.38 -17.07
N THR A 146 -18.92 -1.37 -16.61
CA THR A 146 -20.21 -1.76 -17.17
C THR A 146 -21.27 -1.83 -16.08
N ASP A 147 -22.53 -1.47 -16.43
CA ASP A 147 -23.66 -1.50 -15.51
C ASP A 147 -24.29 -2.90 -15.36
N LEU A 148 -23.83 -3.85 -16.15
CA LEU A 148 -24.39 -5.21 -16.10
C LEU A 148 -23.63 -6.08 -15.11
N PRO A 149 -24.34 -6.68 -14.13
CA PRO A 149 -23.75 -7.75 -13.34
C PRO A 149 -23.35 -8.89 -14.28
N PRO A 150 -22.23 -9.60 -14.03
CA PRO A 150 -21.87 -10.77 -14.82
C PRO A 150 -23.05 -11.72 -14.83
N ALA A 151 -23.49 -12.10 -16.03
CA ALA A 151 -24.59 -13.05 -16.18
C ALA A 151 -24.22 -14.36 -15.47
N LYS A 152 -24.74 -14.56 -14.26
CA LYS A 152 -24.74 -15.87 -13.64
C LYS A 152 -25.57 -16.75 -14.57
N ALA A 153 -24.90 -17.54 -15.39
CA ALA A 153 -25.55 -18.60 -16.15
C ALA A 153 -26.16 -19.61 -15.16
N SER A 154 -27.41 -19.36 -14.79
CA SER A 154 -28.22 -20.39 -14.16
C SER A 154 -28.86 -21.22 -15.27
N PRO A 155 -28.72 -22.55 -15.26
CA PRO A 155 -29.30 -23.41 -16.30
C PRO A 155 -30.83 -23.56 -16.24
N ALA A 156 -31.56 -22.76 -15.47
CA ALA A 156 -32.97 -23.02 -15.14
C ALA A 156 -33.97 -21.95 -15.57
N ASP A 157 -33.66 -21.01 -16.49
CA ASP A 157 -34.67 -20.09 -17.01
C ASP A 157 -34.63 -19.97 -18.53
N ARG A 158 -34.95 -21.09 -19.20
CA ARG A 158 -35.38 -21.10 -20.58
C ARG A 158 -36.84 -21.47 -20.64
N SER A 159 -37.76 -20.57 -20.33
CA SER A 159 -39.10 -20.68 -20.85
C SER A 159 -39.79 -19.31 -20.85
N SER A 160 -40.34 -19.03 -21.99
CA SER A 160 -41.26 -17.97 -22.40
C SER A 160 -40.63 -16.66 -22.86
N GLY A 161 -40.67 -16.54 -24.17
CA GLY A 161 -40.30 -15.36 -24.93
C GLY A 161 -41.26 -14.20 -24.74
N GLU A 162 -40.64 -13.02 -24.84
CA GLU A 162 -41.22 -11.89 -25.53
C GLU A 162 -40.07 -10.95 -25.95
N LEU A 163 -39.94 -10.83 -27.27
CA LEU A 163 -39.03 -9.90 -27.92
C LEU A 163 -39.53 -8.48 -27.67
N VAL A 164 -38.96 -7.79 -26.66
CA VAL A 164 -39.04 -6.33 -26.63
C VAL A 164 -37.68 -5.81 -27.14
N SER A 165 -37.72 -5.42 -28.42
CA SER A 165 -36.66 -4.69 -29.11
C SER A 165 -36.52 -3.29 -28.52
N GLY A 166 -35.82 -3.19 -27.40
CA GLY A 166 -35.28 -1.95 -26.86
C GLY A 166 -33.77 -2.09 -26.74
N ARG A 167 -33.02 -1.51 -27.68
CA ARG A 167 -31.55 -1.33 -27.52
C ARG A 167 -31.33 -0.47 -26.29
N ILE A 168 -31.09 -1.11 -25.13
CA ILE A 168 -30.44 -0.47 -24.00
C ILE A 168 -29.01 -0.21 -24.47
N LYS A 169 -28.71 1.06 -24.79
CA LYS A 169 -27.30 1.49 -24.88
C LYS A 169 -26.72 1.29 -23.49
N SER A 170 -25.94 0.24 -23.28
CA SER A 170 -25.11 0.13 -22.09
C SER A 170 -24.10 1.28 -22.16
N ASP A 171 -24.33 2.31 -21.36
CA ASP A 171 -23.36 3.40 -21.22
C ASP A 171 -22.12 2.82 -20.55
N LYS A 172 -21.13 2.50 -21.38
CA LYS A 172 -19.81 2.08 -20.87
C LYS A 172 -19.07 3.32 -20.38
N LEU A 173 -18.70 3.33 -19.11
CA LEU A 173 -17.77 4.31 -18.58
C LEU A 173 -16.36 3.85 -18.95
N GLN A 174 -15.64 4.67 -19.68
CA GLN A 174 -14.22 4.42 -19.96
C GLN A 174 -13.38 5.55 -19.38
N ILE A 175 -12.37 5.21 -18.58
CA ILE A 175 -11.42 6.11 -17.96
C ILE A 175 -10.02 5.76 -18.49
N ALA A 176 -9.34 6.71 -19.13
CA ALA A 176 -7.95 6.54 -19.49
C ALA A 176 -7.08 6.60 -18.22
N LEU A 177 -6.17 5.66 -18.06
CA LEU A 177 -5.26 5.59 -16.92
C LEU A 177 -3.85 6.00 -17.37
N GLU A 178 -3.34 7.08 -16.80
CA GLU A 178 -1.99 7.54 -17.05
C GLU A 178 -1.04 6.91 -16.01
N PRO A 179 0.05 6.26 -16.42
CA PRO A 179 1.05 5.76 -15.48
C PRO A 179 1.58 6.90 -14.61
N LEU A 180 1.83 6.62 -13.34
CA LEU A 180 2.40 7.59 -12.41
C LEU A 180 3.76 8.07 -12.92
N SER A 181 3.88 9.36 -13.27
CA SER A 181 5.16 9.97 -13.63
C SER A 181 5.93 10.33 -12.37
N LEU A 182 7.19 9.89 -12.31
CA LEU A 182 8.12 10.21 -11.22
C LEU A 182 8.94 11.49 -11.51
N ASP A 183 8.72 12.13 -12.66
CA ASP A 183 9.50 13.30 -13.10
C ASP A 183 9.25 14.55 -12.25
N ALA A 184 8.14 14.56 -11.49
CA ALA A 184 7.81 15.66 -10.59
C ALA A 184 8.71 15.71 -9.35
N VAL A 185 9.39 14.61 -9.01
CA VAL A 185 10.25 14.50 -7.82
C VAL A 185 11.69 14.81 -8.22
N THR A 186 12.24 15.90 -7.67
CA THR A 186 13.65 16.25 -7.86
C THR A 186 14.54 15.31 -7.06
N LEU A 187 15.44 14.60 -7.75
CA LEU A 187 16.38 13.65 -7.18
C LEU A 187 17.80 14.21 -7.21
N SER A 188 18.55 14.04 -6.12
CA SER A 188 19.99 14.28 -6.11
C SER A 188 20.74 13.26 -6.98
N ALA A 189 22.00 13.51 -7.30
CA ALA A 189 22.82 12.54 -8.04
C ALA A 189 22.90 11.19 -7.31
N ARG A 190 22.99 11.20 -5.97
CA ARG A 190 23.01 9.99 -5.13
C ARG A 190 21.67 9.24 -5.21
N ASP A 191 20.54 9.94 -5.17
CA ASP A 191 19.21 9.32 -5.29
C ASP A 191 19.05 8.63 -6.66
N GLN A 192 19.55 9.29 -7.72
CA GLN A 192 19.55 8.72 -9.08
C GLN A 192 20.42 7.46 -9.17
N GLN A 193 21.62 7.47 -8.59
CA GLN A 193 22.51 6.31 -8.51
C GLN A 193 21.87 5.15 -7.75
N MET A 194 21.25 5.42 -6.58
CA MET A 194 20.53 4.40 -5.82
C MET A 194 19.43 3.78 -6.66
N ARG A 195 18.60 4.61 -7.30
CA ARG A 195 17.49 4.15 -8.14
C ARG A 195 17.96 3.38 -9.37
N ALA A 196 19.12 3.73 -9.95
CA ALA A 196 19.74 3.03 -11.06
C ALA A 196 20.34 1.66 -10.67
N GLY A 197 20.49 1.38 -9.37
CA GLY A 197 21.02 0.10 -8.88
C GLY A 197 22.51 0.12 -8.54
N ASP A 198 23.18 1.27 -8.58
CA ASP A 198 24.63 1.39 -8.26
C ASP A 198 24.91 1.02 -6.79
N HIS A 199 23.89 1.05 -5.93
CA HIS A 199 23.96 0.66 -4.52
C HIS A 199 23.31 -0.71 -4.24
N GLY A 200 23.09 -1.53 -5.28
CA GLY A 200 22.50 -2.86 -5.19
C GLY A 200 20.97 -2.89 -5.37
N PRO A 201 20.40 -4.09 -5.59
CA PRO A 201 19.00 -4.24 -5.98
C PRO A 201 18.03 -3.81 -4.86
N ALA A 202 18.35 -4.08 -3.60
CA ALA A 202 17.50 -3.68 -2.48
C ALA A 202 17.38 -2.15 -2.36
N ALA A 203 18.50 -1.41 -2.52
CA ALA A 203 18.51 0.05 -2.49
C ALA A 203 17.76 0.65 -3.70
N ALA A 204 17.85 0.02 -4.87
CA ALA A 204 17.13 0.45 -6.07
C ALA A 204 15.62 0.38 -5.88
N ILE A 205 15.12 -0.75 -5.35
CA ILE A 205 13.69 -0.93 -5.05
C ILE A 205 13.24 0.05 -3.97
N ALA A 206 14.01 0.19 -2.88
CA ALA A 206 13.69 1.13 -1.81
C ALA A 206 13.54 2.57 -2.33
N MET A 207 14.49 3.02 -3.16
CA MET A 207 14.44 4.36 -3.74
C MET A 207 13.29 4.52 -4.74
N ASP A 208 12.99 3.53 -5.58
CA ASP A 208 11.85 3.61 -6.52
C ASP A 208 10.52 3.69 -5.76
N ILE A 209 10.33 2.90 -4.72
CA ILE A 209 9.13 2.95 -3.87
C ILE A 209 9.00 4.31 -3.18
N ILE A 210 10.08 4.85 -2.61
CA ILE A 210 10.09 6.19 -1.98
C ILE A 210 9.68 7.26 -3.01
N CYS A 211 10.21 7.22 -4.24
CA CYS A 211 9.85 8.16 -5.29
C CYS A 211 8.37 8.05 -5.69
N ARG A 212 7.82 6.84 -5.78
CA ARG A 212 6.40 6.63 -6.08
C ARG A 212 5.51 7.19 -4.98
N LEU A 213 5.82 6.92 -3.72
CA LEU A 213 5.07 7.48 -2.59
C LEU A 213 5.19 9.00 -2.52
N ALA A 214 6.38 9.56 -2.77
CA ALA A 214 6.57 11.00 -2.87
C ALA A 214 5.64 11.61 -3.94
N THR A 215 5.54 10.98 -5.11
CA THR A 215 4.63 11.43 -6.17
C THR A 215 3.17 11.32 -5.75
N VAL A 216 2.77 10.23 -5.10
CA VAL A 216 1.39 10.04 -4.58
C VAL A 216 1.03 11.12 -3.55
N GLN A 217 1.98 11.52 -2.71
CA GLN A 217 1.83 12.60 -1.73
C GLN A 217 1.87 14.01 -2.36
N GLY A 218 2.25 14.12 -3.64
CA GLY A 218 2.46 15.42 -4.30
C GLY A 218 3.75 16.11 -3.87
N ALA A 219 4.69 15.39 -3.25
CA ALA A 219 6.00 15.90 -2.87
C ALA A 219 6.86 16.16 -4.11
N ARG A 220 7.64 17.24 -4.08
CA ARG A 220 8.52 17.63 -5.19
C ARG A 220 9.99 17.31 -4.96
N SER A 221 10.33 16.87 -3.77
CA SER A 221 11.71 16.53 -3.38
C SER A 221 11.71 15.52 -2.25
N LEU A 222 12.86 14.89 -2.03
CA LEU A 222 13.10 14.03 -0.88
C LEU A 222 13.92 14.81 0.16
N ARG A 223 13.73 14.49 1.44
CA ARG A 223 14.52 15.01 2.54
C ARG A 223 15.52 14.01 3.07
N ASP A 224 16.64 14.53 3.55
CA ASP A 224 17.60 13.72 4.31
C ASP A 224 17.00 13.35 5.66
N VAL A 225 17.14 12.09 6.01
CA VAL A 225 16.73 11.52 7.31
C VAL A 225 17.95 11.13 8.10
N THR A 226 18.03 11.59 9.35
CA THR A 226 19.22 11.44 10.20
C THR A 226 19.21 10.15 11.00
N ARG A 227 18.04 9.58 11.29
CA ARG A 227 17.87 8.31 12.03
C ARG A 227 16.53 7.67 11.76
N GLY A 228 16.47 6.35 11.92
CA GLY A 228 15.28 5.54 11.74
C GLY A 228 14.87 4.78 13.01
N HIS A 229 13.65 4.25 12.97
CA HIS A 229 13.14 3.30 13.94
C HIS A 229 12.20 2.34 13.22
N ILE A 230 12.52 1.06 13.21
CA ILE A 230 11.76 0.02 12.51
C ILE A 230 10.59 -0.42 13.37
N ASP A 231 9.36 -0.10 12.94
CA ASP A 231 8.12 -0.54 13.59
C ASP A 231 7.76 -1.98 13.23
N GLY A 232 8.10 -2.40 12.02
CA GLY A 232 7.80 -3.72 11.45
C GLY A 232 8.49 -4.92 12.12
N CYS A 233 9.13 -4.76 13.28
CA CYS A 233 9.69 -5.85 14.09
C CYS A 233 8.62 -6.70 14.80
N ILE A 234 7.37 -6.24 14.84
CA ILE A 234 6.25 -6.99 15.39
C ILE A 234 5.78 -8.01 14.36
N LEU A 235 5.84 -9.29 14.71
CA LEU A 235 5.31 -10.37 13.85
C LEU A 235 3.78 -10.35 13.90
N ALA A 236 3.19 -9.55 13.05
CA ALA A 236 1.75 -9.44 12.87
C ALA A 236 1.21 -10.55 11.95
N HIS A 237 1.91 -10.77 10.85
CA HIS A 237 1.62 -11.77 9.82
C HIS A 237 2.92 -12.37 9.28
N GLN A 238 2.84 -13.53 8.65
CA GLN A 238 3.99 -14.18 8.01
C GLN A 238 4.60 -13.32 6.89
N ALA A 239 3.81 -12.45 6.28
CA ALA A 239 4.26 -11.49 5.29
C ALA A 239 5.36 -10.54 5.83
N ASN A 240 5.32 -10.16 7.12
CA ASN A 240 6.36 -9.33 7.73
C ASN A 240 7.72 -10.04 7.72
N LEU A 241 7.73 -11.32 8.12
CA LEU A 241 8.94 -12.14 8.11
C LEU A 241 9.43 -12.41 6.68
N ALA A 242 8.51 -12.75 5.76
CA ALA A 242 8.84 -12.95 4.36
C ALA A 242 9.50 -11.69 3.74
N PHE A 243 8.95 -10.50 4.03
CA PHE A 243 9.51 -9.23 3.58
C PHE A 243 10.93 -9.01 4.12
N ALA A 244 11.14 -9.12 5.44
CA ALA A 244 12.44 -8.87 6.05
C ALA A 244 13.52 -9.85 5.54
N ARG A 245 13.18 -11.14 5.40
CA ARG A 245 14.06 -12.15 4.80
C ARG A 245 14.41 -11.81 3.36
N LYS A 246 13.40 -11.46 2.55
CA LYS A 246 13.61 -11.14 1.15
C LYS A 246 14.50 -9.91 0.96
N MET A 247 14.32 -8.88 1.79
CA MET A 247 15.18 -7.70 1.76
C MET A 247 16.63 -8.06 2.15
N ALA A 248 16.81 -8.87 3.20
CA ALA A 248 18.14 -9.34 3.60
C ALA A 248 18.81 -10.19 2.50
N GLU A 249 18.07 -11.10 1.85
CA GLU A 249 18.56 -11.89 0.70
C GLU A 249 19.00 -11.01 -0.48
N MET A 250 18.31 -9.89 -0.69
CA MET A 250 18.66 -8.90 -1.73
C MET A 250 19.84 -8.01 -1.35
N GLY A 251 20.45 -8.22 -0.18
CA GLY A 251 21.57 -7.44 0.29
C GLY A 251 21.20 -6.08 0.86
N ALA A 252 20.00 -5.93 1.42
CA ALA A 252 19.59 -4.70 2.07
C ALA A 252 20.56 -4.32 3.20
N GLN A 253 20.93 -3.03 3.26
CA GLN A 253 21.77 -2.46 4.30
C GLN A 253 21.18 -1.17 4.82
N ILE A 254 21.07 -1.04 6.11
CA ILE A 254 20.66 0.18 6.80
C ILE A 254 21.89 1.09 6.88
N ILE A 255 21.75 2.32 6.39
CA ILE A 255 22.87 3.28 6.26
C ILE A 255 22.80 4.45 7.24
N ILE A 256 21.68 4.62 7.94
CA ILE A 256 21.53 5.61 9.00
C ILE A 256 21.33 4.93 10.35
N PRO A 257 21.70 5.56 11.48
CA PRO A 257 21.43 4.99 12.81
C PRO A 257 19.94 4.64 12.94
N THR A 258 19.64 3.36 13.15
CA THR A 258 18.26 2.87 13.15
C THR A 258 18.08 1.87 14.28
N THR A 259 17.08 2.09 15.11
CA THR A 259 16.68 1.24 16.23
C THR A 259 15.47 0.37 15.86
N THR A 260 15.14 -0.62 16.69
CA THR A 260 14.04 -1.56 16.44
C THR A 260 12.95 -1.42 17.49
N ASN A 261 11.69 -1.57 17.06
CA ASN A 261 10.56 -1.68 17.94
C ASN A 261 10.58 -2.99 18.76
N ALA A 262 9.68 -3.10 19.73
CA ALA A 262 9.49 -4.31 20.51
C ALA A 262 9.17 -5.50 19.58
N ILE A 263 9.63 -6.68 19.96
CA ILE A 263 9.27 -7.92 19.27
C ILE A 263 8.06 -8.58 19.91
N SER A 264 7.41 -9.47 19.18
CA SER A 264 6.16 -10.11 19.62
C SER A 264 6.32 -11.12 20.76
N VAL A 265 7.56 -11.42 21.19
CA VAL A 265 7.86 -12.43 22.23
C VAL A 265 8.96 -11.95 23.15
N TYR A 266 8.91 -12.37 24.40
CA TYR A 266 10.04 -12.21 25.32
C TYR A 266 11.03 -13.35 25.09
N ARG A 267 12.15 -13.04 24.45
CA ARG A 267 13.16 -14.04 23.95
C ARG A 267 13.62 -15.02 25.01
N GLU A 268 13.78 -14.59 26.25
CA GLU A 268 14.35 -15.39 27.33
C GLU A 268 13.33 -16.26 28.06
N ASN A 269 12.02 -15.99 27.92
CA ASN A 269 11.00 -16.63 28.76
C ASN A 269 9.68 -16.98 28.06
N TRP A 270 9.63 -16.94 26.74
CA TRP A 270 8.41 -17.22 25.98
C TRP A 270 7.83 -18.65 26.23
N GLN A 271 8.71 -19.62 26.56
CA GLN A 271 8.32 -21.01 26.86
C GLN A 271 7.37 -21.08 28.05
N HIS A 272 7.59 -20.23 29.07
CA HIS A 272 6.76 -20.18 30.28
C HIS A 272 5.49 -19.32 30.12
N GLN A 273 5.36 -18.66 28.98
CA GLN A 273 4.20 -17.82 28.65
C GLN A 273 3.16 -18.55 27.76
N GLY A 274 3.36 -19.81 27.47
CA GLY A 274 2.47 -20.60 26.61
C GLY A 274 2.51 -20.21 25.13
N VAL A 275 3.56 -19.52 24.70
CA VAL A 275 3.75 -19.14 23.30
C VAL A 275 4.12 -20.37 22.47
N ALA A 276 3.51 -20.52 21.29
CA ALA A 276 3.83 -21.61 20.38
C ALA A 276 5.30 -21.49 19.91
N PRO A 277 6.09 -22.58 19.92
CA PRO A 277 7.50 -22.55 19.52
C PRO A 277 7.73 -21.98 18.11
N SER A 278 6.88 -22.30 17.14
CA SER A 278 6.95 -21.78 15.77
C SER A 278 6.79 -20.26 15.73
N PHE A 279 5.80 -19.73 16.46
CA PHE A 279 5.60 -18.27 16.54
C PHE A 279 6.80 -17.55 17.17
N ALA A 280 7.36 -18.12 18.26
CA ALA A 280 8.53 -17.53 18.91
C ALA A 280 9.76 -17.54 18.00
N GLN A 281 9.96 -18.62 17.24
CA GLN A 281 11.05 -18.73 16.27
C GLN A 281 10.89 -17.71 15.13
N ASP A 282 9.67 -17.56 14.59
CA ASP A 282 9.40 -16.61 13.50
C ASP A 282 9.54 -15.16 13.98
N ALA A 283 9.07 -14.83 15.19
CA ALA A 283 9.24 -13.50 15.77
C ALA A 283 10.72 -13.17 16.02
N ALA A 284 11.51 -14.15 16.49
CA ALA A 284 12.94 -13.97 16.63
C ALA A 284 13.63 -13.79 15.27
N ALA A 285 13.28 -14.61 14.27
CA ALA A 285 13.86 -14.55 12.93
C ALA A 285 13.55 -13.22 12.22
N LEU A 286 12.35 -12.66 12.44
CA LEU A 286 11.99 -11.33 11.94
C LEU A 286 12.93 -10.26 12.48
N ALA A 287 13.10 -10.18 13.80
CA ALA A 287 14.00 -9.22 14.43
C ALA A 287 15.47 -9.42 14.00
N ASP A 288 15.92 -10.69 13.94
CA ASP A 288 17.28 -11.03 13.52
C ASP A 288 17.56 -10.63 12.07
N SER A 289 16.53 -10.68 11.18
CA SER A 289 16.64 -10.19 9.82
C SER A 289 16.93 -8.68 9.77
N TYR A 290 16.23 -7.87 10.58
CA TYR A 290 16.50 -6.43 10.66
C TYR A 290 17.87 -6.13 11.26
N ILE A 291 18.29 -6.88 12.30
CA ILE A 291 19.61 -6.74 12.90
C ILE A 291 20.71 -7.09 11.88
N ALA A 292 20.53 -8.15 11.10
CA ALA A 292 21.46 -8.54 10.04
C ALA A 292 21.60 -7.47 8.94
N MET A 293 20.56 -6.69 8.68
CA MET A 293 20.59 -5.54 7.78
C MET A 293 21.24 -4.29 8.40
N GLY A 294 21.56 -4.29 9.71
CA GLY A 294 22.25 -3.19 10.40
C GLY A 294 21.42 -2.43 11.43
N ALA A 295 20.21 -2.87 11.75
CA ALA A 295 19.41 -2.26 12.81
C ALA A 295 20.00 -2.55 14.20
N GLN A 296 19.91 -1.57 15.11
CA GLN A 296 20.32 -1.70 16.51
C GLN A 296 19.18 -2.34 17.33
N PRO A 297 19.45 -3.43 18.06
CA PRO A 297 18.44 -4.16 18.81
C PRO A 297 18.04 -3.40 20.09
N SER A 298 17.20 -2.41 19.99
CA SER A 298 16.68 -1.63 21.13
C SER A 298 15.40 -2.21 21.72
N PHE A 299 14.60 -2.92 20.91
CA PHE A 299 13.36 -3.61 21.29
C PHE A 299 12.42 -2.77 22.15
N THR A 300 12.21 -1.53 21.74
CA THR A 300 11.36 -0.58 22.47
C THR A 300 10.41 0.15 21.53
N CYS A 301 9.17 0.36 21.94
CA CYS A 301 8.23 1.26 21.26
C CYS A 301 8.38 2.73 21.72
N ALA A 302 9.39 3.04 22.55
CA ALA A 302 9.69 4.38 23.03
C ALA A 302 11.13 4.81 22.68
N PRO A 303 11.51 4.93 21.39
CA PRO A 303 12.87 5.25 20.97
C PRO A 303 13.35 6.61 21.48
N TYR A 304 12.44 7.48 21.85
CA TYR A 304 12.73 8.80 22.44
C TYR A 304 13.26 8.73 23.88
N LEU A 305 13.23 7.57 24.52
CA LEU A 305 13.83 7.32 25.86
C LEU A 305 15.24 6.73 25.79
N LEU A 306 15.76 6.45 24.59
CA LEU A 306 17.12 5.97 24.39
C LEU A 306 18.15 7.10 24.61
N ASP A 307 19.41 6.73 24.84
CA ASP A 307 20.49 7.66 25.24
C ASP A 307 20.72 8.84 24.28
N ALA A 308 20.37 8.72 23.01
CA ALA A 308 20.59 9.76 22.03
C ALA A 308 19.29 10.02 21.20
N PRO A 309 18.26 10.64 21.81
CA PRO A 309 17.04 10.99 21.08
C PRO A 309 17.31 12.04 19.98
N PRO A 310 16.44 12.15 18.97
CA PRO A 310 16.54 13.22 17.99
C PRO A 310 16.34 14.60 18.63
N GLY A 311 16.98 15.61 18.06
CA GLY A 311 16.85 16.99 18.48
C GLY A 311 15.85 17.81 17.68
N MET A 312 15.68 19.08 18.10
CA MET A 312 14.82 20.04 17.39
C MET A 312 15.29 20.23 15.94
N GLY A 313 14.38 20.06 14.99
CA GLY A 313 14.63 20.24 13.57
C GLY A 313 15.17 19.02 12.84
N ASP A 314 15.55 17.95 13.56
CA ASP A 314 15.97 16.69 12.93
C ASP A 314 14.82 16.09 12.12
N CYS A 315 15.10 15.69 10.89
CA CYS A 315 14.19 14.85 10.11
C CYS A 315 14.50 13.39 10.39
N ILE A 316 13.49 12.62 10.80
CA ILE A 316 13.62 11.24 11.23
C ILE A 316 12.58 10.34 10.56
N GLY A 317 12.87 9.05 10.46
CA GLY A 317 11.97 8.04 9.90
C GLY A 317 11.39 7.15 11.00
N TRP A 318 10.29 7.55 11.60
CA TRP A 318 9.59 6.80 12.64
C TRP A 318 8.18 6.45 12.21
N SER A 319 7.70 5.25 12.56
CA SER A 319 6.36 4.73 12.20
C SER A 319 5.46 4.55 13.41
N GLU A 320 6.03 4.21 14.58
CA GLU A 320 5.28 3.97 15.81
C GLU A 320 4.52 5.22 16.26
N SER A 321 3.21 5.09 16.46
CA SER A 321 2.30 6.25 16.64
C SER A 321 2.65 7.15 17.82
N ASN A 322 2.96 6.57 19.01
CA ASN A 322 3.36 7.32 20.18
C ASN A 322 4.71 8.02 19.98
N ALA A 323 5.63 7.36 19.29
CA ALA A 323 6.95 7.90 18.99
C ALA A 323 6.86 9.09 18.02
N VAL A 324 6.03 8.99 16.99
CA VAL A 324 5.75 10.10 16.04
C VAL A 324 5.16 11.31 16.77
N ILE A 325 4.18 11.10 17.64
CA ILE A 325 3.58 12.18 18.42
C ILE A 325 4.63 12.83 19.33
N TYR A 326 5.41 12.04 20.05
CA TYR A 326 6.42 12.56 20.97
C TYR A 326 7.54 13.32 20.24
N ALA A 327 8.02 12.78 19.11
CA ALA A 327 9.03 13.42 18.28
C ALA A 327 8.59 14.81 17.80
N ASN A 328 7.38 14.90 17.24
CA ASN A 328 6.87 16.16 16.68
C ASN A 328 6.47 17.17 17.76
N SER A 329 5.89 16.71 18.89
CA SER A 329 5.27 17.59 19.88
C SER A 329 6.19 17.95 21.05
N VAL A 330 7.16 17.07 21.41
CA VAL A 330 8.03 17.26 22.57
C VAL A 330 9.48 17.54 22.16
N LEU A 331 10.02 16.72 21.26
CA LEU A 331 11.44 16.88 20.86
C LEU A 331 11.63 17.99 19.80
N GLY A 332 10.55 18.37 19.09
CA GLY A 332 10.65 19.30 17.96
C GLY A 332 11.34 18.71 16.73
N ALA A 333 11.52 17.39 16.70
CA ALA A 333 11.93 16.66 15.50
C ALA A 333 10.77 16.59 14.50
N ARG A 334 11.03 16.13 13.29
CA ARG A 334 10.05 16.08 12.21
C ARG A 334 9.99 14.68 11.63
N THR A 335 8.81 14.07 11.69
CA THR A 335 8.50 12.80 11.03
C THR A 335 7.03 12.75 10.65
N SER A 336 6.74 12.17 9.49
CA SER A 336 5.40 11.70 9.17
C SER A 336 5.18 10.34 9.83
N LYS A 337 3.92 9.94 10.00
CA LYS A 337 3.61 8.55 10.36
C LYS A 337 3.83 7.69 9.12
N LEU A 338 4.98 7.03 9.04
CA LEU A 338 5.31 6.16 7.90
C LEU A 338 4.50 4.86 7.98
N PRO A 339 4.01 4.32 6.86
CA PRO A 339 3.50 2.95 6.80
C PRO A 339 4.62 1.94 7.09
N ASP A 340 4.28 0.76 7.64
CA ASP A 340 5.23 -0.34 7.85
C ASP A 340 5.89 -0.70 6.51
N PHE A 341 7.15 -1.09 6.54
CA PHE A 341 8.09 -1.27 5.44
C PHE A 341 8.77 0.02 4.95
N LEU A 342 8.08 1.17 4.96
CA LEU A 342 8.69 2.43 4.52
C LEU A 342 9.82 2.88 5.46
N ASP A 343 9.70 2.58 6.74
CA ASP A 343 10.74 2.81 7.75
C ASP A 343 12.08 2.13 7.38
N LEU A 344 12.03 0.87 6.92
CA LEU A 344 13.21 0.18 6.40
C LEU A 344 13.75 0.87 5.14
N PHE A 345 12.90 1.19 4.17
CA PHE A 345 13.35 1.85 2.94
C PHE A 345 13.98 3.21 3.22
N VAL A 346 13.40 3.97 4.15
CA VAL A 346 14.00 5.23 4.64
C VAL A 346 15.34 4.97 5.33
N ALA A 347 15.45 3.93 6.17
CA ALA A 347 16.68 3.58 6.84
C ALA A 347 17.81 3.15 5.87
N MET A 348 17.45 2.49 4.77
CA MET A 348 18.36 2.04 3.72
C MET A 348 18.82 3.16 2.80
N THR A 349 18.02 4.18 2.60
CA THR A 349 18.33 5.26 1.65
C THR A 349 18.77 6.56 2.33
N GLY A 350 18.38 6.76 3.58
CA GLY A 350 18.51 8.02 4.29
C GLY A 350 17.60 9.11 3.73
N ARG A 351 16.54 8.73 3.00
CA ARG A 351 15.64 9.66 2.30
C ARG A 351 14.19 9.38 2.63
N ALA A 352 13.39 10.43 2.78
CA ALA A 352 11.93 10.32 2.93
C ALA A 352 11.22 11.31 2.01
N PRO A 353 9.98 11.02 1.56
CA PRO A 353 9.13 11.98 0.86
C PRO A 353 8.73 13.12 1.81
N VAL A 354 8.52 14.33 1.25
CA VAL A 354 8.11 15.54 2.01
C VAL A 354 7.18 16.41 1.19
#